data_b8d2020ad4057100feb10db92843e137
#
_entry.id   b8d2020ad4057100feb10db92843e137
#
_cell.length_a   1.000
_cell.length_b   1.000
_cell.length_c   1.000
_cell.angle_alpha   90.00
_cell.angle_beta   90.00
_cell.angle_gamma   90.00
#
_symmetry.space_group_name_H-M   'P 1'
#
loop_
_entity.id
_entity.type
_entity.pdbx_description
1 polymer ?
#
loop_
_entity_poly.entity_id
_entity_poly.type
_entity_poly.pdbx_seq_one_letter_code
_entity_poly.pdbx_strand_id
1 'polypeptide(L)'
;MARGKMVFILLGVPASILCMLSLGLRLLSTRTQAMSSAASLHVKARLSEYPGATGGTSRLEVPDDKVHWSVEWGDYKPVEYTAPAVQKGPVWADPDIKEGESLATPIRFNEVDGKTNRVSHMGTYDIINSRPRNPAGRTGMTGRGLLGKWGPNHAADPIVTRWLRNDKGEKIMKDGKPVLLFVAVKRKDNGQWAIPGGMVEAGDTVSATLKKEFGEEAMNSLEASEERKKELEGLINELFKTGTKIYAGYVDDPRNTDNAWMETVAVNFHDDAGCQELQ
;
A
#
# COMPACT_ATOMS: atom_id res chain seq x y z
N MET A 1 -11.60 -10.08 3.83
CA MET A 1 -12.06 -8.68 3.86
C MET A 1 -12.35 -8.27 5.29
N ALA A 2 -11.66 -7.26 5.77
CA ALA A 2 -11.74 -6.82 7.16
C ALA A 2 -12.91 -5.85 7.33
N ARG A 3 -14.10 -6.34 7.69
CA ARG A 3 -15.23 -5.48 8.03
C ARG A 3 -15.01 -4.91 9.44
N GLY A 4 -14.69 -3.63 9.57
CA GLY A 4 -14.48 -2.94 10.83
C GLY A 4 -15.50 -1.83 11.05
N LYS A 5 -15.73 -1.42 12.33
CA LYS A 5 -16.43 -0.16 12.63
C LYS A 5 -15.55 1.00 12.18
N MET A 6 -16.10 1.91 11.37
CA MET A 6 -15.50 3.19 11.06
C MET A 6 -15.43 4.04 12.33
N VAL A 7 -14.29 4.66 12.58
CA VAL A 7 -14.11 5.63 13.64
C VAL A 7 -13.23 6.76 13.13
N PHE A 8 -13.59 7.99 13.44
CA PHE A 8 -12.68 9.12 13.26
C PHE A 8 -11.69 9.18 14.42
N ILE A 9 -10.42 9.12 14.11
CA ILE A 9 -9.34 9.20 15.08
C ILE A 9 -8.74 10.60 15.08
N LEU A 10 -8.50 11.14 16.29
CA LEU A 10 -7.83 12.40 16.49
C LEU A 10 -6.35 12.29 16.08
N LEU A 11 -5.93 13.05 15.09
CA LEU A 11 -4.50 13.21 14.80
C LEU A 11 -3.89 14.14 15.87
N GLY A 12 -3.27 13.55 16.87
CA GLY A 12 -2.35 14.26 17.76
C GLY A 12 -1.05 14.59 17.03
N VAL A 13 -1.07 15.51 16.06
CA VAL A 13 0.13 15.87 15.30
C VAL A 13 0.87 17.00 16.04
N PRO A 14 2.15 16.82 16.42
CA PRO A 14 2.98 17.94 16.80
C PRO A 14 3.12 18.90 15.61
N ALA A 15 3.10 20.21 15.90
CA ALA A 15 3.04 21.31 14.93
C ALA A 15 4.10 21.33 13.81
N SER A 16 5.11 20.47 13.88
CA SER A 16 6.22 20.40 12.94
C SER A 16 5.91 19.72 11.59
N ILE A 17 4.89 18.88 11.51
CA ILE A 17 4.59 18.11 10.27
C ILE A 17 3.74 18.93 9.29
N LEU A 18 2.85 19.80 9.76
CA LEU A 18 2.03 20.63 8.87
C LEU A 18 2.82 21.77 8.20
N CYS A 19 3.90 22.23 8.84
CA CYS A 19 4.79 23.26 8.27
C CYS A 19 5.70 22.73 7.15
N MET A 20 5.99 21.44 7.14
CA MET A 20 6.80 20.84 6.06
C MET A 20 6.01 20.62 4.76
N LEU A 21 4.69 20.56 4.80
CA LEU A 21 3.86 20.40 3.61
C LEU A 21 3.73 21.69 2.77
N SER A 22 3.91 22.88 3.36
CA SER A 22 3.83 24.16 2.65
C SER A 22 5.19 24.75 2.21
N LEU A 23 6.30 24.35 2.84
CA LEU A 23 7.66 24.78 2.48
C LEU A 23 8.42 23.80 1.58
N GLY A 24 7.96 22.55 1.47
CA GLY A 24 8.60 21.51 0.65
C GLY A 24 8.52 21.73 -0.86
N LEU A 25 7.66 22.63 -1.36
CA LEU A 25 7.47 22.86 -2.80
C LEU A 25 8.44 23.86 -3.44
N ARG A 26 9.33 24.50 -2.69
CA ARG A 26 10.26 25.52 -3.27
C ARG A 26 11.75 25.22 -3.18
N LEU A 27 12.17 24.08 -2.65
CA LEU A 27 13.60 23.73 -2.47
C LEU A 27 14.04 22.41 -3.12
N LEU A 28 13.26 21.85 -4.06
CA LEU A 28 13.57 20.58 -4.73
C LEU A 28 14.25 20.74 -6.09
N SER A 29 14.89 21.88 -6.38
CA SER A 29 15.56 22.09 -7.69
C SER A 29 17.08 21.97 -7.69
N THR A 30 17.77 21.79 -6.56
CA THR A 30 19.24 21.68 -6.60
C THR A 30 19.80 20.88 -5.41
N ARG A 31 19.49 19.57 -5.31
CA ARG A 31 20.32 18.62 -4.53
C ARG A 31 19.96 17.16 -4.85
N THR A 32 20.08 16.81 -6.10
CA THR A 32 20.10 15.40 -6.53
C THR A 32 21.55 14.92 -6.54
N GLN A 33 22.13 14.62 -5.38
CA GLN A 33 23.33 13.76 -5.27
C GLN A 33 23.98 13.87 -3.90
N ALA A 34 23.32 13.48 -2.83
CA ALA A 34 23.98 13.06 -1.58
C ALA A 34 22.97 12.75 -0.46
N MET A 35 21.93 11.96 -0.72
CA MET A 35 21.12 11.37 0.34
C MET A 35 20.88 9.88 0.09
N SER A 36 21.96 9.17 -0.14
CA SER A 36 21.99 7.71 -0.24
C SER A 36 22.50 7.09 1.07
N SER A 37 21.87 7.34 2.22
CA SER A 37 22.27 6.58 3.41
C SER A 37 21.27 6.53 4.56
N ALA A 38 20.02 6.87 4.35
CA ALA A 38 18.98 6.65 5.36
C ALA A 38 17.61 6.37 4.72
N ALA A 39 17.56 5.67 3.60
CA ALA A 39 16.35 4.95 3.24
C ALA A 39 16.11 3.97 4.39
N SER A 40 15.00 4.12 5.11
CA SER A 40 14.67 3.20 6.19
C SER A 40 14.69 1.78 5.61
N LEU A 41 15.64 0.98 6.08
CA LEU A 41 15.74 -0.41 5.68
C LEU A 41 14.39 -1.07 5.93
N HIS A 42 13.87 -1.82 4.97
CA HIS A 42 12.61 -2.52 5.11
C HIS A 42 12.72 -3.60 6.21
N VAL A 43 12.22 -3.29 7.39
CA VAL A 43 12.33 -4.13 8.59
C VAL A 43 11.25 -5.20 8.62
N LYS A 44 10.00 -4.84 8.26
CA LYS A 44 8.88 -5.79 8.26
C LYS A 44 9.06 -6.88 7.21
N ALA A 45 9.58 -6.52 6.04
CA ALA A 45 9.87 -7.45 4.96
C ALA A 45 11.00 -8.44 5.28
N ARG A 46 11.72 -8.25 6.39
CA ARG A 46 12.81 -9.12 6.85
C ARG A 46 12.54 -9.82 8.18
N LEU A 47 11.31 -9.71 8.71
CA LEU A 47 10.93 -10.47 9.90
C LEU A 47 11.14 -11.96 9.66
N SER A 48 11.69 -12.67 10.64
CA SER A 48 12.05 -14.09 10.53
C SER A 48 10.88 -14.94 10.07
N GLU A 49 9.71 -14.80 10.70
CA GLU A 49 8.53 -15.55 10.32
C GLU A 49 7.80 -14.90 9.15
N TYR A 50 7.52 -15.70 8.11
CA TYR A 50 6.71 -15.24 7.00
C TYR A 50 5.21 -15.36 7.35
N PRO A 51 4.39 -14.29 7.17
CA PRO A 51 2.99 -14.29 7.59
C PRO A 51 2.17 -15.36 6.83
N GLY A 52 1.29 -16.08 7.57
CA GLY A 52 0.35 -17.01 6.97
C GLY A 52 0.97 -18.22 6.28
N ALA A 53 2.26 -18.47 6.46
CA ALA A 53 2.88 -19.67 5.94
C ALA A 53 2.44 -20.91 6.76
N THR A 54 1.83 -21.87 6.10
CA THR A 54 1.55 -23.16 6.72
C THR A 54 2.86 -23.92 6.94
N GLY A 55 3.13 -24.33 8.19
CA GLY A 55 4.33 -25.08 8.55
C GLY A 55 5.52 -24.26 9.02
N GLY A 56 5.34 -22.96 9.33
CA GLY A 56 6.39 -22.16 9.97
C GLY A 56 7.55 -21.81 9.02
N THR A 57 7.27 -21.44 7.77
CA THR A 57 8.32 -21.01 6.83
C THR A 57 8.98 -19.74 7.33
N SER A 58 10.28 -19.81 7.60
CA SER A 58 11.09 -18.68 8.02
C SER A 58 11.96 -18.18 6.87
N ARG A 59 12.29 -16.90 6.90
CA ARG A 59 13.23 -16.27 5.98
C ARG A 59 14.67 -16.60 6.35
N LEU A 60 15.56 -16.56 5.39
CA LEU A 60 16.98 -16.38 5.67
C LEU A 60 17.16 -15.02 6.34
N GLU A 61 17.89 -14.95 7.44
CA GLU A 61 18.23 -13.69 8.10
C GLU A 61 19.08 -12.82 7.17
N VAL A 62 18.67 -11.55 7.00
CA VAL A 62 19.39 -10.57 6.19
C VAL A 62 19.87 -9.45 7.10
N PRO A 63 21.17 -9.36 7.41
CA PRO A 63 21.75 -8.26 8.18
C PRO A 63 21.59 -6.91 7.47
N ASP A 64 21.52 -5.82 8.23
CA ASP A 64 21.29 -4.48 7.70
C ASP A 64 22.32 -4.05 6.64
N ASP A 65 23.59 -4.42 6.83
CA ASP A 65 24.68 -4.14 5.90
C ASP A 65 24.60 -5.00 4.61
N LYS A 66 23.76 -6.02 4.55
CA LYS A 66 23.56 -6.93 3.40
C LYS A 66 22.24 -6.72 2.67
N VAL A 67 21.41 -5.76 3.07
CA VAL A 67 20.09 -5.51 2.46
C VAL A 67 20.23 -5.08 1.00
N HIS A 68 21.11 -4.13 0.70
CA HIS A 68 21.25 -3.60 -0.64
C HIS A 68 21.89 -4.59 -1.62
N TRP A 69 21.35 -4.68 -2.83
CA TRP A 69 21.88 -5.55 -3.88
C TRP A 69 23.29 -5.18 -4.35
N SER A 70 23.69 -3.90 -4.19
CA SER A 70 25.05 -3.45 -4.49
C SER A 70 26.11 -4.04 -3.54
N VAL A 71 25.72 -4.59 -2.41
CA VAL A 71 26.61 -5.28 -1.50
C VAL A 71 26.73 -6.72 -1.95
N GLU A 72 27.96 -7.14 -2.27
CA GLU A 72 28.22 -8.51 -2.65
C GLU A 72 27.95 -9.49 -1.50
N TRP A 73 27.25 -10.59 -1.81
CA TRP A 73 26.95 -11.66 -0.86
C TRP A 73 26.81 -12.98 -1.62
N GLY A 74 27.97 -13.61 -1.93
CA GLY A 74 28.04 -14.84 -2.71
C GLY A 74 27.30 -16.04 -2.11
N ASP A 75 27.17 -16.08 -0.77
CA ASP A 75 26.48 -17.15 -0.04
C ASP A 75 24.99 -16.84 0.22
N TYR A 76 24.42 -15.81 -0.41
CA TYR A 76 23.00 -15.51 -0.27
C TYR A 76 22.12 -16.60 -0.90
N LYS A 77 21.49 -17.39 -0.03
CA LYS A 77 20.59 -18.50 -0.41
C LYS A 77 19.23 -18.33 0.25
N PRO A 78 18.41 -17.41 -0.26
CA PRO A 78 17.08 -17.15 0.30
C PRO A 78 16.17 -18.36 0.18
N VAL A 79 15.17 -18.45 1.06
CA VAL A 79 14.17 -19.50 1.01
C VAL A 79 13.22 -19.26 -0.16
N GLU A 80 13.01 -20.26 -1.02
CA GLU A 80 12.00 -20.18 -2.08
C GLU A 80 10.61 -20.49 -1.51
N TYR A 81 9.68 -19.56 -1.65
CA TYR A 81 8.31 -19.74 -1.18
C TYR A 81 7.29 -19.01 -2.05
N THR A 82 6.29 -19.75 -2.49
CA THR A 82 5.03 -19.23 -3.04
C THR A 82 3.88 -19.98 -2.37
N ALA A 83 2.94 -19.27 -1.78
CA ALA A 83 1.86 -19.88 -1.03
C ALA A 83 1.01 -20.82 -1.88
N PRO A 84 0.54 -21.97 -1.35
CA PRO A 84 -0.25 -22.95 -2.11
C PRO A 84 -1.49 -22.34 -2.76
N ALA A 85 -2.11 -21.33 -2.14
CA ALA A 85 -3.26 -20.61 -2.70
C ALA A 85 -2.88 -19.81 -3.96
N VAL A 86 -1.66 -19.26 -4.02
CA VAL A 86 -1.12 -18.53 -5.17
C VAL A 86 -0.70 -19.52 -6.27
N GLN A 87 -0.08 -20.64 -5.89
CA GLN A 87 0.35 -21.70 -6.82
C GLN A 87 -0.82 -22.35 -7.57
N LYS A 88 -2.01 -22.38 -6.97
CA LYS A 88 -3.23 -22.86 -7.63
C LYS A 88 -3.64 -22.04 -8.86
N GLY A 89 -2.99 -20.92 -9.13
CA GLY A 89 -3.23 -20.07 -10.28
C GLY A 89 -4.60 -19.39 -10.30
N PRO A 90 -5.04 -18.74 -9.21
CA PRO A 90 -6.27 -17.95 -9.25
C PRO A 90 -6.13 -16.81 -10.27
N VAL A 91 -7.25 -16.29 -10.76
CA VAL A 91 -7.29 -15.26 -11.82
C VAL A 91 -6.44 -14.02 -11.50
N TRP A 92 -6.30 -13.68 -10.22
CA TRP A 92 -5.51 -12.55 -9.75
C TRP A 92 -4.00 -12.85 -9.64
N ALA A 93 -3.56 -14.11 -9.80
CA ALA A 93 -2.16 -14.50 -9.69
C ALA A 93 -1.50 -14.70 -11.07
N ASP A 94 -0.23 -14.35 -11.17
CA ASP A 94 0.60 -14.66 -12.31
C ASP A 94 0.92 -16.17 -12.36
N PRO A 95 1.24 -16.71 -13.54
CA PRO A 95 1.81 -18.03 -13.64
C PRO A 95 3.15 -18.11 -12.92
N ASP A 96 3.51 -19.29 -12.46
CA ASP A 96 4.80 -19.48 -11.79
C ASP A 96 5.96 -19.43 -12.79
N ILE A 97 7.06 -18.77 -12.39
CA ILE A 97 8.30 -18.74 -13.18
C ILE A 97 9.26 -19.72 -12.52
N LYS A 98 9.43 -20.88 -13.14
CA LYS A 98 10.41 -21.87 -12.72
C LYS A 98 11.76 -21.60 -13.37
N GLU A 99 12.82 -21.88 -12.64
CA GLU A 99 14.17 -21.69 -13.16
C GLU A 99 14.38 -22.57 -14.40
N GLY A 100 14.85 -21.95 -15.49
CA GLY A 100 15.11 -22.64 -16.77
C GLY A 100 13.88 -22.94 -17.64
N GLU A 101 12.66 -22.60 -17.18
CA GLU A 101 11.44 -22.71 -17.97
C GLU A 101 11.03 -21.36 -18.58
N SER A 102 10.60 -21.37 -19.84
CA SER A 102 9.97 -20.21 -20.48
C SER A 102 8.47 -20.29 -20.36
N LEU A 103 7.84 -19.19 -19.97
CA LEU A 103 6.38 -19.08 -19.98
C LEU A 103 5.86 -19.09 -21.43
N ALA A 104 4.73 -19.74 -21.65
CA ALA A 104 4.03 -19.74 -22.96
C ALA A 104 3.69 -18.30 -23.41
N THR A 105 3.34 -17.43 -22.46
CA THR A 105 3.21 -15.99 -22.68
C THR A 105 4.18 -15.29 -21.73
N PRO A 106 5.24 -14.65 -22.24
CA PRO A 106 6.20 -13.92 -21.42
C PRO A 106 5.54 -12.77 -20.67
N ILE A 107 5.91 -12.60 -19.41
CA ILE A 107 5.51 -11.43 -18.60
C ILE A 107 6.39 -10.24 -19.03
N ARG A 108 5.74 -9.10 -19.32
CA ARG A 108 6.43 -7.87 -19.67
C ARG A 108 6.59 -7.00 -18.44
N PHE A 109 7.79 -7.01 -17.87
CA PHE A 109 8.12 -6.24 -16.68
C PHE A 109 8.41 -4.77 -16.99
N ASN A 110 8.31 -3.90 -15.98
CA ASN A 110 8.53 -2.45 -16.07
C ASN A 110 7.57 -1.70 -17.02
N GLU A 111 6.48 -2.32 -17.43
CA GLU A 111 5.47 -1.71 -18.30
C GLU A 111 4.05 -2.16 -17.93
N VAL A 112 3.05 -1.64 -18.62
CA VAL A 112 1.68 -2.15 -18.52
C VAL A 112 1.55 -3.39 -19.39
N ASP A 113 1.36 -4.54 -18.75
CA ASP A 113 1.25 -5.84 -19.35
C ASP A 113 -0.21 -6.30 -19.42
N GLY A 114 -0.85 -6.02 -20.55
CA GLY A 114 -2.30 -6.23 -20.71
C GLY A 114 -3.12 -5.41 -19.71
N LYS A 115 -3.79 -6.09 -18.78
CA LYS A 115 -4.55 -5.44 -17.69
C LYS A 115 -3.73 -5.25 -16.40
N THR A 116 -2.51 -5.75 -16.34
CA THR A 116 -1.67 -5.67 -15.14
C THR A 116 -0.65 -4.54 -15.29
N ASN A 117 -0.69 -3.57 -14.41
CA ASN A 117 0.35 -2.55 -14.33
C ASN A 117 1.56 -3.12 -13.55
N ARG A 118 2.72 -3.20 -14.22
CA ARG A 118 3.99 -3.67 -13.60
C ARG A 118 5.03 -2.56 -13.52
N VAL A 119 4.60 -1.32 -13.72
CA VAL A 119 5.48 -0.14 -13.52
C VAL A 119 5.60 0.14 -12.03
N SER A 120 6.82 0.14 -11.51
CA SER A 120 7.05 0.49 -10.11
C SER A 120 7.08 2.00 -9.92
N HIS A 121 6.53 2.48 -8.81
CA HIS A 121 6.66 3.87 -8.37
C HIS A 121 8.10 4.22 -7.96
N MET A 122 8.94 3.20 -7.73
CA MET A 122 10.36 3.35 -7.39
C MET A 122 11.26 3.52 -8.61
N GLY A 123 10.70 3.43 -9.82
CA GLY A 123 11.44 3.45 -11.08
C GLY A 123 11.66 2.04 -11.66
N THR A 124 12.55 1.94 -12.62
CA THR A 124 12.87 0.65 -13.26
C THR A 124 13.57 -0.28 -12.27
N TYR A 125 13.12 -1.52 -12.23
CA TYR A 125 13.71 -2.57 -11.41
C TYR A 125 14.40 -3.64 -12.27
N ASP A 126 15.41 -4.29 -11.72
CA ASP A 126 16.18 -5.32 -12.44
C ASP A 126 15.36 -6.60 -12.64
N ILE A 127 15.67 -7.29 -13.72
CA ILE A 127 15.17 -8.64 -14.00
C ILE A 127 16.39 -9.59 -14.03
N ILE A 128 16.41 -10.53 -13.09
CA ILE A 128 17.48 -11.50 -12.95
C ILE A 128 16.90 -12.91 -13.07
N ASN A 129 17.44 -13.73 -13.95
CA ASN A 129 16.95 -15.09 -14.22
C ASN A 129 15.43 -15.12 -14.47
N SER A 130 14.94 -14.22 -15.32
CA SER A 130 13.52 -14.04 -15.67
C SER A 130 12.60 -13.60 -14.51
N ARG A 131 13.13 -13.29 -13.32
CA ARG A 131 12.37 -12.80 -12.18
C ARG A 131 12.70 -11.35 -11.84
N PRO A 132 11.72 -10.52 -11.49
CA PRO A 132 11.97 -9.15 -11.03
C PRO A 132 12.69 -9.17 -9.68
N ARG A 133 13.51 -8.16 -9.45
CA ARG A 133 14.26 -7.99 -8.20
C ARG A 133 13.75 -6.79 -7.41
N ASN A 134 13.40 -7.03 -6.15
CA ASN A 134 12.86 -6.02 -5.25
C ASN A 134 13.81 -4.81 -5.13
N PRO A 135 13.39 -3.59 -5.52
CA PRO A 135 14.26 -2.42 -5.51
C PRO A 135 14.67 -1.97 -4.10
N ALA A 136 13.92 -2.34 -3.07
CA ALA A 136 14.27 -2.01 -1.69
C ALA A 136 15.38 -2.91 -1.10
N GLY A 137 15.71 -4.04 -1.77
CA GLY A 137 16.77 -4.93 -1.36
C GLY A 137 16.30 -6.34 -0.99
N ARG A 138 17.19 -7.07 -0.35
CA ARG A 138 17.01 -8.48 0.05
C ARG A 138 16.04 -8.61 1.22
N THR A 139 15.20 -9.63 1.16
CA THR A 139 14.22 -9.97 2.20
C THR A 139 14.49 -11.32 2.86
N GLY A 140 15.40 -12.11 2.32
CA GLY A 140 15.67 -13.48 2.76
C GLY A 140 14.70 -14.52 2.21
N MET A 141 13.84 -14.13 1.28
CA MET A 141 12.86 -15.03 0.67
C MET A 141 12.66 -14.71 -0.81
N THR A 142 12.70 -15.71 -1.67
CA THR A 142 12.40 -15.63 -3.10
C THR A 142 11.00 -16.20 -3.40
N GLY A 143 10.57 -16.06 -4.65
CA GLY A 143 9.23 -16.43 -5.08
C GLY A 143 8.22 -15.31 -4.84
N ARG A 144 6.93 -15.64 -4.85
CA ARG A 144 5.87 -14.65 -4.70
C ARG A 144 5.29 -14.56 -3.28
N GLY A 145 5.63 -15.51 -2.42
CA GLY A 145 5.03 -15.57 -1.09
C GLY A 145 3.51 -15.65 -1.17
N LEU A 146 2.84 -14.73 -0.47
CA LEU A 146 1.38 -14.54 -0.50
C LEU A 146 0.93 -13.58 -1.60
N LEU A 147 1.85 -12.92 -2.30
CA LEU A 147 1.53 -11.94 -3.33
C LEU A 147 1.22 -12.63 -4.66
N GLY A 148 0.26 -12.08 -5.42
CA GLY A 148 -0.18 -12.68 -6.66
C GLY A 148 0.71 -12.40 -7.85
N LYS A 149 1.32 -11.22 -7.88
CA LYS A 149 2.09 -10.74 -9.03
C LYS A 149 3.58 -10.84 -8.79
N TRP A 150 4.32 -11.20 -9.81
CA TRP A 150 5.76 -10.96 -9.86
C TRP A 150 6.01 -9.45 -10.00
N GLY A 151 6.96 -8.93 -9.23
CA GLY A 151 7.25 -7.50 -9.20
C GLY A 151 6.30 -6.73 -8.26
N PRO A 152 5.95 -5.47 -8.61
CA PRO A 152 5.10 -4.65 -7.77
C PRO A 152 3.66 -5.16 -7.75
N ASN A 153 3.11 -5.27 -6.55
CA ASN A 153 1.70 -5.51 -6.26
C ASN A 153 1.11 -4.21 -5.74
N HIS A 154 0.32 -3.55 -6.57
CA HIS A 154 -0.19 -2.21 -6.28
C HIS A 154 -1.40 -2.26 -5.36
N ALA A 155 -1.41 -1.35 -4.38
CA ALA A 155 -2.52 -1.05 -3.50
C ALA A 155 -2.94 0.41 -3.63
N ALA A 156 -4.09 0.76 -3.07
CA ALA A 156 -4.61 2.11 -3.02
C ALA A 156 -5.25 2.38 -1.66
N ASP A 157 -4.81 3.45 -0.99
CA ASP A 157 -5.20 3.81 0.37
C ASP A 157 -5.86 5.20 0.41
N PRO A 158 -7.21 5.30 0.51
CA PRO A 158 -7.91 6.56 0.68
C PRO A 158 -7.77 7.08 2.11
N ILE A 159 -7.11 8.22 2.27
CA ILE A 159 -6.99 8.93 3.54
C ILE A 159 -8.10 9.98 3.60
N VAL A 160 -9.24 9.63 4.18
CA VAL A 160 -10.34 10.56 4.33
C VAL A 160 -10.20 11.34 5.63
N THR A 161 -10.23 12.67 5.53
CA THR A 161 -10.06 13.59 6.68
C THR A 161 -11.20 14.60 6.77
N ARG A 162 -11.45 15.11 7.97
CA ARG A 162 -12.37 16.24 8.24
C ARG A 162 -11.93 17.02 9.45
N TRP A 163 -12.46 18.25 9.59
CA TRP A 163 -12.29 19.02 10.84
C TRP A 163 -13.19 18.51 11.94
N LEU A 164 -12.69 18.43 13.16
CA LEU A 164 -13.53 18.24 14.34
C LEU A 164 -14.35 19.51 14.57
N ARG A 165 -15.68 19.37 14.68
CA ARG A 165 -16.62 20.48 14.89
C ARG A 165 -17.41 20.26 16.17
N ASN A 166 -17.85 21.36 16.78
CA ASN A 166 -18.81 21.34 17.89
C ASN A 166 -20.26 21.23 17.36
N ASP A 167 -21.24 21.17 18.27
CA ASP A 167 -22.66 21.08 17.95
C ASP A 167 -23.20 22.29 17.14
N LYS A 168 -22.47 23.42 17.13
CA LYS A 168 -22.76 24.59 16.32
C LYS A 168 -22.11 24.60 14.96
N GLY A 169 -21.38 23.54 14.61
CA GLY A 169 -20.66 23.42 13.35
C GLY A 169 -19.32 24.17 13.29
N GLU A 170 -18.86 24.78 14.40
CA GLU A 170 -17.60 25.51 14.46
C GLU A 170 -16.42 24.56 14.63
N LYS A 171 -15.30 24.84 13.95
CA LYS A 171 -14.08 24.03 14.08
C LYS A 171 -13.51 24.12 15.50
N ILE A 172 -13.28 22.97 16.12
CA ILE A 172 -12.61 22.91 17.43
C ILE A 172 -11.13 23.19 17.23
N MET A 173 -10.61 24.14 18.01
CA MET A 173 -9.23 24.57 17.97
C MET A 173 -8.43 23.95 19.11
N LYS A 174 -7.21 23.51 18.83
CA LYS A 174 -6.22 23.10 19.82
C LYS A 174 -4.88 23.73 19.47
N ASP A 175 -4.26 24.42 20.41
CA ASP A 175 -2.98 25.12 20.21
C ASP A 175 -2.99 26.07 18.99
N GLY A 176 -4.12 26.79 18.80
CA GLY A 176 -4.31 27.74 17.70
C GLY A 176 -4.55 27.13 16.33
N LYS A 177 -4.74 25.80 16.23
CA LYS A 177 -4.98 25.07 14.98
C LYS A 177 -6.28 24.27 15.03
N PRO A 178 -7.02 24.16 13.92
CA PRO A 178 -8.19 23.29 13.88
C PRO A 178 -7.76 21.82 14.04
N VAL A 179 -8.55 21.07 14.79
CA VAL A 179 -8.32 19.65 15.02
C VAL A 179 -8.74 18.86 13.81
N LEU A 180 -7.80 18.06 13.26
CA LEU A 180 -8.05 17.17 12.13
C LEU A 180 -8.38 15.77 12.63
N LEU A 181 -9.42 15.17 12.06
CA LEU A 181 -9.80 13.78 12.22
C LEU A 181 -9.50 13.02 10.92
N PHE A 182 -9.21 11.75 11.03
CA PHE A 182 -9.11 10.84 9.86
C PHE A 182 -9.93 9.57 10.07
N VAL A 183 -10.36 8.97 8.98
CA VAL A 183 -11.09 7.71 9.00
C VAL A 183 -10.13 6.55 9.21
N ALA A 184 -10.42 5.72 10.19
CA ALA A 184 -9.76 4.44 10.40
C ALA A 184 -10.77 3.33 10.61
N VAL A 185 -10.42 2.12 10.21
CA VAL A 185 -11.20 0.90 10.39
C VAL A 185 -10.47 -0.07 11.31
N LYS A 186 -11.20 -0.70 12.22
CA LYS A 186 -10.64 -1.71 13.10
C LYS A 186 -10.70 -3.05 12.40
N ARG A 187 -9.55 -3.61 12.08
CA ARG A 187 -9.43 -4.93 11.42
C ARG A 187 -9.97 -6.04 12.32
N LYS A 188 -10.75 -6.95 11.74
CA LYS A 188 -11.32 -8.10 12.48
C LYS A 188 -10.32 -9.22 12.69
N ASP A 189 -9.34 -9.36 11.80
CA ASP A 189 -8.35 -10.43 11.83
C ASP A 189 -7.33 -10.30 12.96
N ASN A 190 -6.94 -9.07 13.31
CA ASN A 190 -5.91 -8.79 14.31
C ASN A 190 -6.26 -7.68 15.31
N GLY A 191 -7.44 -7.05 15.17
CA GLY A 191 -7.91 -5.97 16.03
C GLY A 191 -7.17 -4.65 15.92
N GLN A 192 -6.24 -4.50 14.97
CA GLN A 192 -5.48 -3.28 14.74
C GLN A 192 -6.29 -2.24 13.97
N TRP A 193 -5.99 -0.97 14.20
CA TRP A 193 -6.52 0.13 13.41
C TRP A 193 -5.71 0.29 12.12
N ALA A 194 -6.41 0.48 11.02
CA ALA A 194 -5.82 0.71 9.71
C ALA A 194 -6.57 1.80 8.95
N ILE A 195 -5.91 2.46 8.02
CA ILE A 195 -6.57 3.25 6.98
C ILE A 195 -7.30 2.26 6.05
N PRO A 196 -8.52 2.56 5.58
CA PRO A 196 -9.16 1.78 4.52
C PRO A 196 -8.22 1.63 3.33
N GLY A 197 -8.18 0.46 2.70
CA GLY A 197 -7.31 0.27 1.55
C GLY A 197 -7.22 -1.17 1.09
N GLY A 198 -6.90 -1.36 -0.17
CA GLY A 198 -6.84 -2.68 -0.77
C GLY A 198 -6.02 -2.74 -2.05
N MET A 199 -5.99 -3.95 -2.61
CA MET A 199 -5.24 -4.23 -3.82
C MET A 199 -5.93 -3.66 -5.06
N VAL A 200 -5.16 -3.05 -5.95
CA VAL A 200 -5.64 -2.67 -7.29
C VAL A 200 -5.76 -3.92 -8.15
N GLU A 201 -6.99 -4.27 -8.54
CA GLU A 201 -7.25 -5.42 -9.38
C GLU A 201 -6.83 -5.18 -10.84
N ALA A 202 -6.60 -6.26 -11.59
CA ALA A 202 -6.19 -6.16 -12.98
C ALA A 202 -7.27 -5.48 -13.83
N GLY A 203 -6.93 -4.32 -14.41
CA GLY A 203 -7.83 -3.49 -15.19
C GLY A 203 -8.49 -2.36 -14.43
N ASP A 204 -8.35 -2.32 -13.10
CA ASP A 204 -8.85 -1.21 -12.29
C ASP A 204 -7.89 -0.02 -12.32
N THR A 205 -8.46 1.16 -12.11
CA THR A 205 -7.67 2.37 -11.85
C THR A 205 -7.51 2.56 -10.34
N VAL A 206 -6.42 3.22 -9.93
CA VAL A 206 -6.20 3.62 -8.53
C VAL A 206 -7.43 4.38 -7.99
N SER A 207 -8.00 5.29 -8.78
CA SER A 207 -9.18 6.07 -8.36
C SER A 207 -10.42 5.19 -8.12
N ALA A 208 -10.66 4.19 -8.96
CA ALA A 208 -11.78 3.26 -8.76
C ALA A 208 -11.57 2.41 -7.50
N THR A 209 -10.35 1.90 -7.30
CA THR A 209 -10.00 1.14 -6.09
C THR A 209 -10.16 1.98 -4.82
N LEU A 210 -9.69 3.25 -4.81
CA LEU A 210 -9.84 4.15 -3.66
C LEU A 210 -11.31 4.31 -3.26
N LYS A 211 -12.22 4.53 -4.22
CA LYS A 211 -13.66 4.66 -3.96
C LYS A 211 -14.28 3.37 -3.45
N LYS A 212 -13.93 2.24 -4.09
CA LYS A 212 -14.42 0.91 -3.73
C LYS A 212 -14.04 0.56 -2.28
N GLU A 213 -12.77 0.65 -1.95
CA GLU A 213 -12.25 0.30 -0.62
C GLU A 213 -12.86 1.19 0.48
N PHE A 214 -13.00 2.50 0.22
CA PHE A 214 -13.64 3.40 1.17
C PHE A 214 -15.13 3.06 1.36
N GLY A 215 -15.86 2.80 0.29
CA GLY A 215 -17.27 2.43 0.35
C GLY A 215 -17.50 1.11 1.09
N GLU A 216 -16.68 0.11 0.81
CA GLU A 216 -16.82 -1.24 1.39
C GLU A 216 -16.37 -1.28 2.85
N GLU A 217 -15.22 -0.73 3.18
CA GLU A 217 -14.61 -0.86 4.49
C GLU A 217 -15.06 0.21 5.49
N ALA A 218 -15.19 1.46 5.05
CA ALA A 218 -15.54 2.56 5.92
C ALA A 218 -17.07 2.81 5.99
N MET A 219 -17.79 2.72 4.86
CA MET A 219 -19.22 3.04 4.78
C MET A 219 -20.11 1.78 4.84
N ASN A 220 -19.54 0.59 4.94
CA ASN A 220 -20.25 -0.69 4.96
C ASN A 220 -21.26 -0.87 3.81
N SER A 221 -20.92 -0.35 2.62
CA SER A 221 -21.82 -0.31 1.47
C SER A 221 -22.31 -1.68 1.00
N LEU A 222 -21.54 -2.76 1.27
CA LEU A 222 -21.93 -4.12 0.89
C LEU A 222 -23.18 -4.64 1.60
N GLU A 223 -23.48 -4.14 2.80
CA GLU A 223 -24.64 -4.53 3.61
C GLU A 223 -25.81 -3.56 3.52
N ALA A 224 -25.65 -2.46 2.76
CA ALA A 224 -26.68 -1.43 2.61
C ALA A 224 -27.79 -1.83 1.62
N SER A 225 -28.99 -1.22 1.76
CA SER A 225 -30.05 -1.34 0.74
C SER A 225 -29.60 -0.69 -0.59
N GLU A 226 -30.27 -1.02 -1.69
CA GLU A 226 -29.93 -0.46 -3.01
C GLU A 226 -30.09 1.06 -3.07
N GLU A 227 -31.09 1.60 -2.36
CA GLU A 227 -31.30 3.06 -2.24
C GLU A 227 -30.12 3.68 -1.48
N ARG A 228 -29.71 3.07 -0.36
CA ARG A 228 -28.59 3.55 0.45
C ARG A 228 -27.26 3.42 -0.27
N LYS A 229 -27.07 2.38 -1.07
CA LYS A 229 -25.86 2.23 -1.91
C LYS A 229 -25.73 3.40 -2.91
N LYS A 230 -26.81 3.77 -3.59
CA LYS A 230 -26.80 4.90 -4.55
C LYS A 230 -26.49 6.23 -3.85
N GLU A 231 -27.07 6.44 -2.68
CA GLU A 231 -26.79 7.63 -1.88
C GLU A 231 -25.31 7.70 -1.47
N LEU A 232 -24.76 6.59 -0.91
CA LEU A 232 -23.35 6.48 -0.52
C LEU A 232 -22.43 6.66 -1.73
N GLU A 233 -22.76 6.08 -2.87
CA GLU A 233 -22.01 6.26 -4.11
C GLU A 233 -21.96 7.73 -4.54
N GLY A 234 -23.10 8.44 -4.43
CA GLY A 234 -23.17 9.87 -4.71
C GLY A 234 -22.22 10.68 -3.80
N LEU A 235 -22.27 10.42 -2.50
CA LEU A 235 -21.42 11.09 -1.52
C LEU A 235 -19.91 10.79 -1.73
N ILE A 236 -19.57 9.53 -1.98
CA ILE A 236 -18.20 9.12 -2.27
C ILE A 236 -17.72 9.80 -3.56
N ASN A 237 -18.55 9.85 -4.60
CA ASN A 237 -18.20 10.51 -5.85
C ASN A 237 -17.94 12.00 -5.69
N GLU A 238 -18.71 12.69 -4.85
CA GLU A 238 -18.46 14.11 -4.52
C GLU A 238 -17.17 14.28 -3.73
N LEU A 239 -17.00 13.53 -2.64
CA LEU A 239 -15.81 13.59 -1.78
C LEU A 239 -14.52 13.29 -2.55
N PHE A 240 -14.58 12.35 -3.50
CA PHE A 240 -13.42 11.89 -4.26
C PHE A 240 -13.13 12.69 -5.55
N LYS A 241 -13.86 13.81 -5.79
CA LYS A 241 -13.57 14.69 -6.94
C LYS A 241 -12.21 15.36 -6.85
N THR A 242 -11.82 15.74 -5.65
CA THR A 242 -10.56 16.45 -5.41
C THR A 242 -9.75 15.73 -4.34
N GLY A 243 -8.69 15.07 -4.76
CA GLY A 243 -7.77 14.38 -3.87
C GLY A 243 -6.35 14.91 -3.99
N THR A 244 -5.63 14.94 -2.89
CA THR A 244 -4.20 15.27 -2.85
C THR A 244 -3.41 13.99 -2.66
N LYS A 245 -2.57 13.62 -3.64
CA LYS A 245 -1.67 12.49 -3.51
C LYS A 245 -0.62 12.76 -2.43
N ILE A 246 -0.61 11.93 -1.40
CA ILE A 246 0.28 12.06 -0.25
C ILE A 246 1.52 11.18 -0.42
N TYR A 247 1.33 9.98 -0.98
CA TYR A 247 2.40 9.02 -1.16
C TYR A 247 2.18 8.19 -2.42
N ALA A 248 3.26 7.80 -3.06
CA ALA A 248 3.28 6.71 -4.03
C ALA A 248 4.64 6.03 -3.95
N GLY A 249 4.69 4.73 -3.72
CA GLY A 249 5.94 4.02 -3.56
C GLY A 249 5.84 2.70 -2.81
N TYR A 250 7.00 2.18 -2.47
CA TYR A 250 7.20 0.93 -1.75
C TYR A 250 6.57 0.95 -0.36
N VAL A 251 5.98 -0.18 0.02
CA VAL A 251 5.46 -0.41 1.38
C VAL A 251 6.30 -1.49 2.04
N ASP A 252 6.85 -1.20 3.23
CA ASP A 252 7.49 -2.22 4.06
C ASP A 252 6.44 -3.17 4.64
N ASP A 253 6.10 -4.18 3.86
CA ASP A 253 5.05 -5.17 4.15
C ASP A 253 5.67 -6.54 4.45
N PRO A 254 5.23 -7.25 5.49
CA PRO A 254 5.79 -8.56 5.82
C PRO A 254 5.56 -9.63 4.75
N ARG A 255 4.67 -9.39 3.78
CA ARG A 255 4.45 -10.30 2.62
C ARG A 255 5.49 -10.14 1.51
N ASN A 256 6.29 -9.08 1.52
CA ASN A 256 7.28 -8.83 0.48
C ASN A 256 8.33 -9.94 0.42
N THR A 257 8.78 -10.23 -0.79
CA THR A 257 9.88 -11.14 -1.10
C THR A 257 10.91 -10.43 -1.98
N ASP A 258 11.97 -11.11 -2.36
CA ASP A 258 12.97 -10.62 -3.30
C ASP A 258 12.41 -10.41 -4.72
N ASN A 259 11.25 -11.04 -5.03
CA ASN A 259 10.68 -11.06 -6.38
C ASN A 259 9.25 -10.52 -6.47
N ALA A 260 8.60 -10.24 -5.33
CA ALA A 260 7.27 -9.68 -5.25
C ALA A 260 7.17 -8.74 -4.05
N TRP A 261 6.66 -7.54 -4.26
CA TRP A 261 6.59 -6.53 -3.20
C TRP A 261 5.36 -5.65 -3.32
N MET A 262 4.96 -5.04 -2.20
CA MET A 262 3.84 -4.13 -2.12
C MET A 262 4.27 -2.70 -2.45
N GLU A 263 3.48 -2.04 -3.27
CA GLU A 263 3.50 -0.60 -3.47
C GLU A 263 2.10 -0.02 -3.29
N THR A 264 2.00 1.20 -2.84
CA THR A 264 0.70 1.86 -2.68
C THR A 264 0.70 3.27 -3.24
N VAL A 265 -0.51 3.73 -3.57
CA VAL A 265 -0.82 5.15 -3.78
C VAL A 265 -1.78 5.59 -2.69
N ALA A 266 -1.33 6.49 -1.83
CA ALA A 266 -2.15 7.10 -0.80
C ALA A 266 -2.60 8.49 -1.22
N VAL A 267 -3.93 8.73 -1.18
CA VAL A 267 -4.55 10.00 -1.58
C VAL A 267 -5.41 10.53 -0.45
N ASN A 268 -5.18 11.78 -0.04
CA ASN A 268 -6.04 12.45 0.93
C ASN A 268 -7.25 13.10 0.25
N PHE A 269 -8.41 12.84 0.80
CA PHE A 269 -9.69 13.46 0.47
C PHE A 269 -10.21 14.16 1.72
N HIS A 270 -10.40 15.47 1.64
CA HIS A 270 -10.81 16.27 2.80
C HIS A 270 -12.26 16.69 2.68
N ASP A 271 -13.07 16.31 3.68
CA ASP A 271 -14.44 16.79 3.84
C ASP A 271 -14.45 18.09 4.65
N ASP A 272 -14.37 19.25 3.99
CA ASP A 272 -14.47 20.55 4.64
C ASP A 272 -15.91 20.92 5.00
N ALA A 273 -16.90 20.37 4.31
CA ALA A 273 -18.32 20.62 4.57
C ALA A 273 -18.81 19.94 5.84
N GLY A 274 -18.18 18.86 6.26
CA GLY A 274 -18.56 18.07 7.44
C GLY A 274 -19.84 17.27 7.18
N CYS A 275 -19.86 16.49 6.13
CA CYS A 275 -20.98 15.63 5.77
C CYS A 275 -21.42 14.79 6.97
N GLN A 276 -22.70 14.96 7.42
CA GLN A 276 -23.23 14.28 8.61
C GLN A 276 -23.22 12.76 8.47
N GLU A 277 -23.20 12.26 7.25
CA GLU A 277 -23.24 10.83 6.94
C GLU A 277 -21.90 10.10 7.07
N LEU A 278 -20.82 10.86 7.26
CA LEU A 278 -19.53 10.34 7.67
C LEU A 278 -19.36 10.34 9.22
N GLN A 279 -20.47 10.51 9.97
CA GLN A 279 -20.45 10.52 11.45
C GLN A 279 -20.52 9.14 12.05
#